data_b10f91911fbb1dab35ef15808d27a717
#
_entry.id   b10f91911fbb1dab35ef15808d27a717
#
_cell.length_a   1.000
_cell.length_b   1.000
_cell.length_c   1.000
_cell.angle_alpha   90.00
_cell.angle_beta   90.00
_cell.angle_gamma   90.00
#
_symmetry.space_group_name_H-M   'P 1'
#
loop_
_entity.id
_entity.type
_entity.pdbx_description
1 polymer ?
#
loop_
_entity_poly.entity_id
_entity_poly.type
_entity_poly.pdbx_seq_one_letter_code
_entity_poly.pdbx_strand_id
1 'polypeptide(L)'
;MDYQGTISRGIRAPIIKKGDDLVKITADCVCNASKEGNFPLQDKDVVAVTEAVLARSQGNYATIDQIAADVKEKFGDETVGLILPIFSRNRFSMVLKGIAKGVKKLIVQLSYPSDEVGNSFVTYEQLMEKNVNPYADVFTGDEFRATFGDVRHTFTGVDYIEYYQKTGNCEVILANNPCEILKYTKFVINADIHTRRRTKKALLNAGAKKVVSLDEILNKSVNGSGYNAEYGVLGSNLATEDSVKLFPCDSQKFVDDLQAELKKRTGKTVECMIYGDGAFKD
;
A
#
# COMPACT_ATOMS: atom_id res chain seq x y z
N MET A 1 20.50 4.01 -40.77
CA MET A 1 20.54 3.52 -39.38
C MET A 1 19.75 4.56 -38.58
N ASP A 2 18.67 4.17 -37.97
CA ASP A 2 17.88 5.08 -37.12
C ASP A 2 18.53 5.10 -35.73
N TYR A 3 19.00 6.28 -35.31
CA TYR A 3 19.65 6.47 -34.01
C TYR A 3 18.66 6.92 -32.92
N GLN A 4 17.37 7.12 -33.30
CA GLN A 4 16.36 7.54 -32.35
C GLN A 4 15.72 6.32 -31.67
N GLY A 5 15.83 6.25 -30.34
CA GLY A 5 15.18 5.23 -29.53
C GLY A 5 13.71 5.56 -29.20
N THR A 6 13.19 4.93 -28.17
CA THR A 6 11.84 5.17 -27.68
C THR A 6 11.66 6.62 -27.21
N ILE A 7 10.57 7.24 -27.63
CA ILE A 7 10.20 8.60 -27.19
C ILE A 7 9.04 8.46 -26.20
N SER A 8 9.18 9.08 -25.03
CA SER A 8 8.08 9.22 -24.06
C SER A 8 7.60 10.68 -24.02
N ARG A 9 6.28 10.87 -24.07
CA ARG A 9 5.64 12.19 -24.03
C ARG A 9 4.65 12.27 -22.88
N GLY A 10 4.86 13.24 -22.00
CA GLY A 10 3.85 13.62 -21.00
C GLY A 10 2.73 14.42 -21.65
N ILE A 11 1.48 13.94 -21.53
CA ILE A 11 0.30 14.60 -22.07
C ILE A 11 -0.45 15.28 -20.92
N ARG A 12 -0.76 16.56 -21.09
CA ARG A 12 -1.55 17.32 -20.11
C ARG A 12 -3.00 16.89 -20.17
N ALA A 13 -3.60 16.67 -19.02
CA ALA A 13 -5.01 16.38 -18.86
C ALA A 13 -5.67 17.41 -17.94
N PRO A 14 -6.99 17.60 -18.02
CA PRO A 14 -7.73 18.41 -17.04
C PRO A 14 -7.65 17.78 -15.65
N ILE A 15 -8.13 18.51 -14.64
CA ILE A 15 -8.29 17.95 -13.29
C ILE A 15 -9.40 16.91 -13.33
N ILE A 16 -9.03 15.65 -13.10
CA ILE A 16 -9.98 14.54 -13.09
C ILE A 16 -10.74 14.54 -11.76
N LYS A 17 -12.06 14.38 -11.83
CA LYS A 17 -12.98 14.31 -10.70
C LYS A 17 -13.74 12.99 -10.71
N LYS A 18 -14.33 12.65 -9.57
CA LYS A 18 -15.24 11.50 -9.46
C LYS A 18 -16.40 11.63 -10.44
N GLY A 19 -16.64 10.57 -11.22
CA GLY A 19 -17.69 10.48 -12.22
C GLY A 19 -17.30 10.97 -13.61
N ASP A 20 -16.08 11.47 -13.80
CA ASP A 20 -15.60 11.85 -15.12
C ASP A 20 -15.42 10.62 -16.02
N ASP A 21 -15.79 10.76 -17.29
CA ASP A 21 -15.53 9.77 -18.34
C ASP A 21 -14.05 9.80 -18.72
N LEU A 22 -13.26 9.01 -18.01
CA LEU A 22 -11.81 8.98 -18.18
C LEU A 22 -11.40 8.42 -19.54
N VAL A 23 -12.16 7.50 -20.13
CA VAL A 23 -11.89 6.96 -21.46
C VAL A 23 -11.96 8.09 -22.50
N LYS A 24 -13.07 8.84 -22.49
CA LYS A 24 -13.25 9.98 -23.39
C LYS A 24 -12.19 11.06 -23.17
N ILE A 25 -11.95 11.46 -21.92
CA ILE A 25 -10.97 12.51 -21.58
C ILE A 25 -9.57 12.10 -22.03
N THR A 26 -9.16 10.86 -21.75
CA THR A 26 -7.83 10.38 -22.17
C THR A 26 -7.70 10.37 -23.70
N ALA A 27 -8.70 9.85 -24.39
CA ALA A 27 -8.70 9.82 -25.85
C ALA A 27 -8.67 11.24 -26.46
N ASP A 28 -9.45 12.19 -25.88
CA ASP A 28 -9.42 13.61 -26.30
C ASP A 28 -8.01 14.21 -26.12
N CYS A 29 -7.40 14.02 -24.95
CA CYS A 29 -6.05 14.54 -24.66
C CYS A 29 -4.99 13.97 -25.59
N VAL A 30 -5.01 12.65 -25.81
CA VAL A 30 -4.04 11.96 -26.68
C VAL A 30 -4.19 12.42 -28.13
N CYS A 31 -5.41 12.45 -28.67
CA CYS A 31 -5.65 12.87 -30.05
C CYS A 31 -5.32 14.35 -30.29
N ASN A 32 -5.63 15.23 -29.33
CA ASN A 32 -5.30 16.65 -29.45
C ASN A 32 -3.79 16.88 -29.37
N ALA A 33 -3.11 16.25 -28.41
CA ALA A 33 -1.66 16.36 -28.29
C ALA A 33 -0.93 15.82 -29.53
N SER A 34 -1.42 14.73 -30.12
CA SER A 34 -0.90 14.17 -31.37
C SER A 34 -0.97 15.17 -32.52
N LYS A 35 -2.12 15.86 -32.67
CA LYS A 35 -2.34 16.87 -33.70
C LYS A 35 -1.48 18.12 -33.48
N GLU A 36 -1.53 18.70 -32.29
CA GLU A 36 -0.82 19.92 -31.94
C GLU A 36 0.71 19.72 -31.97
N GLY A 37 1.19 18.58 -31.52
CA GLY A 37 2.61 18.25 -31.47
C GLY A 37 3.16 17.64 -32.75
N ASN A 38 2.32 17.46 -33.78
CA ASN A 38 2.67 16.85 -35.05
C ASN A 38 3.39 15.49 -34.90
N PHE A 39 2.86 14.63 -34.04
CA PHE A 39 3.34 13.25 -33.86
C PHE A 39 2.17 12.28 -34.08
N PRO A 40 1.92 11.83 -35.31
CA PRO A 40 0.83 10.91 -35.60
C PRO A 40 1.00 9.61 -34.85
N LEU A 41 -0.09 9.12 -34.22
CA LEU A 41 -0.09 7.83 -33.55
C LEU A 41 0.20 6.70 -34.54
N GLN A 42 0.97 5.73 -34.09
CA GLN A 42 1.33 4.53 -34.84
C GLN A 42 0.71 3.30 -34.21
N ASP A 43 0.59 2.23 -35.00
CA ASP A 43 0.26 0.92 -34.42
C ASP A 43 1.36 0.51 -33.43
N LYS A 44 0.95 -0.03 -32.28
CA LYS A 44 1.80 -0.42 -31.15
C LYS A 44 2.42 0.73 -30.34
N ASP A 45 2.02 1.99 -30.57
CA ASP A 45 2.27 3.03 -29.58
C ASP A 45 1.60 2.67 -28.27
N VAL A 46 2.19 3.09 -27.15
CA VAL A 46 1.67 2.79 -25.82
C VAL A 46 1.06 4.06 -25.20
N VAL A 47 -0.21 3.97 -24.80
CA VAL A 47 -0.89 4.99 -24.02
C VAL A 47 -1.00 4.51 -22.59
N ALA A 48 -0.33 5.20 -21.66
CA ALA A 48 -0.25 4.81 -20.26
C ALA A 48 -1.00 5.81 -19.38
N VAL A 49 -1.85 5.31 -18.49
CA VAL A 49 -2.59 6.09 -17.48
C VAL A 49 -2.23 5.58 -16.10
N THR A 50 -2.05 6.48 -15.13
CA THR A 50 -1.74 6.04 -13.76
C THR A 50 -2.96 5.45 -13.08
N GLU A 51 -2.75 4.44 -12.22
CA GLU A 51 -3.81 3.85 -11.38
C GLU A 51 -4.49 4.93 -10.52
N ALA A 52 -3.70 5.93 -10.10
CA ALA A 52 -4.18 7.03 -9.29
C ALA A 52 -5.26 7.88 -9.97
N VAL A 53 -5.12 8.12 -11.27
CA VAL A 53 -6.08 8.89 -12.06
C VAL A 53 -7.36 8.10 -12.28
N LEU A 54 -7.24 6.79 -12.57
CA LEU A 54 -8.40 5.92 -12.72
C LEU A 54 -9.17 5.78 -11.40
N ALA A 55 -8.49 5.53 -10.28
CA ALA A 55 -9.13 5.47 -8.97
C ALA A 55 -9.84 6.78 -8.60
N ARG A 56 -9.26 7.93 -8.99
CA ARG A 56 -9.87 9.24 -8.77
C ARG A 56 -11.16 9.42 -9.58
N SER A 57 -11.18 9.04 -10.85
CA SER A 57 -12.40 9.13 -11.68
C SER A 57 -13.51 8.23 -11.14
N GLN A 58 -13.15 7.08 -10.59
CA GLN A 58 -14.08 6.17 -9.92
C GLN A 58 -14.53 6.67 -8.54
N GLY A 59 -13.80 7.60 -7.92
CA GLY A 59 -14.02 8.01 -6.54
C GLY A 59 -13.74 6.87 -5.54
N ASN A 60 -12.73 6.04 -5.84
CA ASN A 60 -12.41 4.85 -5.03
C ASN A 60 -11.58 5.23 -3.80
N TYR A 61 -12.27 5.77 -2.79
CA TYR A 61 -11.71 6.25 -1.53
C TYR A 61 -12.35 5.57 -0.33
N ALA A 62 -11.62 5.48 0.76
CA ALA A 62 -12.14 5.04 2.05
C ALA A 62 -11.63 5.94 3.18
N THR A 63 -12.50 6.21 4.15
CA THR A 63 -12.13 6.96 5.36
C THR A 63 -11.55 6.04 6.42
N ILE A 64 -10.86 6.64 7.40
CA ILE A 64 -10.38 5.94 8.60
C ILE A 64 -11.53 5.18 9.27
N ASP A 65 -12.72 5.78 9.34
CA ASP A 65 -13.89 5.19 9.98
C ASP A 65 -14.44 3.97 9.22
N GLN A 66 -14.38 4.01 7.90
CA GLN A 66 -14.78 2.87 7.07
C GLN A 66 -13.80 1.70 7.18
N ILE A 67 -12.49 1.99 7.26
CA ILE A 67 -11.48 0.97 7.57
C ILE A 67 -11.72 0.38 8.96
N ALA A 68 -11.96 1.23 9.95
CA ALA A 68 -12.24 0.81 11.32
C ALA A 68 -13.50 -0.07 11.42
N ALA A 69 -14.55 0.27 10.68
CA ALA A 69 -15.79 -0.51 10.65
C ALA A 69 -15.56 -1.91 10.08
N ASP A 70 -14.80 -2.04 8.98
CA ASP A 70 -14.46 -3.34 8.39
C ASP A 70 -13.57 -4.19 9.33
N VAL A 71 -12.59 -3.57 9.96
CA VAL A 71 -11.71 -4.23 10.94
C VAL A 71 -12.52 -4.70 12.16
N LYS A 72 -13.44 -3.86 12.66
CA LYS A 72 -14.35 -4.20 13.76
C LYS A 72 -15.28 -5.36 13.42
N GLU A 73 -15.83 -5.40 12.19
CA GLU A 73 -16.62 -6.54 11.70
C GLU A 73 -15.82 -7.83 11.73
N LYS A 74 -14.53 -7.75 11.37
CA LYS A 74 -13.63 -8.91 11.30
C LYS A 74 -13.15 -9.42 12.65
N PHE A 75 -12.85 -8.54 13.59
CA PHE A 75 -12.17 -8.90 14.84
C PHE A 75 -13.00 -8.71 16.11
N GLY A 76 -14.08 -7.94 16.05
CA GLY A 76 -14.86 -7.64 17.26
C GLY A 76 -14.07 -6.79 18.27
N ASP A 77 -14.20 -7.11 19.55
CA ASP A 77 -13.51 -6.44 20.66
C ASP A 77 -12.21 -7.17 21.09
N GLU A 78 -11.47 -7.68 20.12
CA GLU A 78 -10.24 -8.43 20.40
C GLU A 78 -9.02 -7.51 20.47
N THR A 79 -7.99 -7.99 21.18
CA THR A 79 -6.63 -7.48 21.02
C THR A 79 -6.05 -8.06 19.75
N VAL A 80 -5.54 -7.21 18.85
CA VAL A 80 -5.04 -7.61 17.53
C VAL A 80 -3.56 -7.29 17.42
N GLY A 81 -2.79 -8.24 16.90
CA GLY A 81 -1.40 -8.04 16.49
C GLY A 81 -1.34 -7.58 15.04
N LEU A 82 -0.40 -6.70 14.74
CA LEU A 82 -0.12 -6.23 13.38
C LEU A 82 1.33 -6.54 13.03
N ILE A 83 1.54 -7.38 12.03
CA ILE A 83 2.88 -7.63 11.46
C ILE A 83 3.16 -6.54 10.42
N LEU A 84 4.15 -5.70 10.67
CA LEU A 84 4.51 -4.56 9.81
C LEU A 84 6.01 -4.59 9.51
N PRO A 85 6.45 -5.33 8.48
CA PRO A 85 7.86 -5.48 8.14
C PRO A 85 8.45 -4.33 7.34
N ILE A 86 7.63 -3.37 6.86
CA ILE A 86 8.08 -2.21 6.09
C ILE A 86 7.67 -0.92 6.80
N PHE A 87 8.64 -0.04 7.05
CA PHE A 87 8.40 1.24 7.73
C PHE A 87 7.86 2.29 6.75
N SER A 88 6.56 2.25 6.49
CA SER A 88 5.90 3.16 5.55
C SER A 88 5.12 4.26 6.25
N ARG A 89 5.75 5.41 6.48
CA ARG A 89 5.13 6.54 7.16
C ARG A 89 3.93 7.14 6.43
N ASN A 90 4.11 7.47 5.15
CA ASN A 90 3.10 8.23 4.40
C ASN A 90 1.96 7.38 3.86
N ARG A 91 2.24 6.14 3.47
CA ARG A 91 1.25 5.27 2.84
C ARG A 91 0.41 4.53 3.87
N PHE A 92 1.02 4.08 4.94
CA PHE A 92 0.39 3.19 5.90
C PHE A 92 -0.26 3.90 7.10
N SER A 93 0.09 5.16 7.37
CA SER A 93 -0.38 5.86 8.59
C SER A 93 -1.90 5.93 8.72
N MET A 94 -2.62 6.17 7.63
CA MET A 94 -4.10 6.25 7.66
C MET A 94 -4.73 4.87 7.83
N VAL A 95 -4.17 3.86 7.18
CA VAL A 95 -4.59 2.46 7.36
C VAL A 95 -4.37 2.03 8.81
N LEU A 96 -3.21 2.35 9.38
CA LEU A 96 -2.89 2.08 10.78
C LEU A 96 -3.88 2.74 11.75
N LYS A 97 -4.23 4.02 11.53
CA LYS A 97 -5.26 4.71 12.33
C LYS A 97 -6.61 4.00 12.25
N GLY A 98 -7.02 3.58 11.05
CA GLY A 98 -8.25 2.83 10.85
C GLY A 98 -8.23 1.47 11.57
N ILE A 99 -7.14 0.72 11.44
CA ILE A 99 -6.95 -0.55 12.14
C ILE A 99 -7.03 -0.34 13.65
N ALA A 100 -6.25 0.61 14.19
CA ALA A 100 -6.21 0.89 15.62
C ALA A 100 -7.59 1.29 16.19
N LYS A 101 -8.36 2.09 15.44
CA LYS A 101 -9.72 2.49 15.83
C LYS A 101 -10.71 1.33 15.79
N GLY A 102 -10.48 0.33 14.94
CA GLY A 102 -11.36 -0.83 14.75
C GLY A 102 -11.17 -1.97 15.74
N VAL A 103 -10.16 -1.92 16.62
CA VAL A 103 -9.83 -2.99 17.56
C VAL A 103 -9.81 -2.49 19.02
N LYS A 104 -9.91 -3.41 19.97
CA LYS A 104 -9.83 -3.05 21.40
C LYS A 104 -8.44 -2.57 21.80
N LYS A 105 -7.41 -3.25 21.34
CA LYS A 105 -5.99 -2.95 21.57
C LYS A 105 -5.20 -3.41 20.37
N LEU A 106 -4.21 -2.62 19.95
CA LEU A 106 -3.30 -2.94 18.86
C LEU A 106 -1.88 -3.15 19.40
N ILE A 107 -1.22 -4.20 18.93
CA ILE A 107 0.20 -4.46 19.18
C ILE A 107 0.88 -4.57 17.81
N VAL A 108 1.82 -3.69 17.54
CA VAL A 108 2.53 -3.65 16.24
C VAL A 108 3.89 -4.32 16.40
N GLN A 109 4.14 -5.32 15.55
CA GLN A 109 5.45 -5.95 15.44
C GLN A 109 6.19 -5.36 14.25
N LEU A 110 7.33 -4.71 14.52
CA LEU A 110 8.27 -4.18 13.55
C LEU A 110 9.47 -5.12 13.37
N SER A 111 10.07 -5.11 12.19
CA SER A 111 11.36 -5.78 11.94
C SER A 111 12.52 -4.93 12.44
N TYR A 112 13.68 -5.57 12.71
CA TYR A 112 14.94 -4.91 13.00
C TYR A 112 16.12 -5.82 12.56
N PRO A 113 17.33 -5.35 12.32
CA PRO A 113 17.82 -3.97 12.42
C PRO A 113 17.25 -3.06 11.33
N SER A 114 16.74 -3.64 10.24
CA SER A 114 16.18 -2.90 9.11
C SER A 114 14.87 -3.54 8.62
N ASP A 115 14.13 -2.78 7.84
CA ASP A 115 12.98 -3.31 7.10
C ASP A 115 13.41 -3.96 5.77
N GLU A 116 12.43 -4.51 5.03
CA GLU A 116 12.65 -5.22 3.75
C GLU A 116 13.18 -4.31 2.64
N VAL A 117 13.07 -2.99 2.77
CA VAL A 117 13.48 -2.01 1.76
C VAL A 117 14.69 -1.18 2.19
N GLY A 118 15.34 -1.56 3.28
CA GLY A 118 16.63 -1.01 3.72
C GLY A 118 16.53 0.20 4.65
N ASN A 119 15.36 0.54 5.20
CA ASN A 119 15.30 1.50 6.30
C ASN A 119 15.80 0.83 7.57
N SER A 120 16.79 1.42 8.25
CA SER A 120 17.42 0.84 9.43
C SER A 120 17.15 1.65 10.69
N PHE A 121 16.97 0.95 11.81
CA PHE A 121 17.04 1.52 13.17
C PHE A 121 18.47 1.55 13.69
N VAL A 122 19.18 0.43 13.51
CA VAL A 122 20.55 0.22 14.01
C VAL A 122 21.35 -0.55 12.97
N THR A 123 22.68 -0.53 13.08
CA THR A 123 23.57 -1.27 12.20
C THR A 123 23.82 -2.70 12.73
N TYR A 124 24.37 -3.57 11.87
CA TYR A 124 24.78 -4.91 12.28
C TYR A 124 25.93 -4.87 13.27
N GLU A 125 26.83 -3.88 13.17
CA GLU A 125 27.92 -3.67 14.13
C GLU A 125 27.35 -3.38 15.52
N GLN A 126 26.34 -2.52 15.64
CA GLN A 126 25.67 -2.25 16.91
C GLN A 126 25.00 -3.49 17.50
N LEU A 127 24.41 -4.37 16.66
CA LEU A 127 23.88 -5.65 17.16
C LEU A 127 24.98 -6.53 17.74
N MET A 128 26.12 -6.64 17.05
CA MET A 128 27.27 -7.43 17.52
C MET A 128 27.85 -6.86 18.82
N GLU A 129 28.04 -5.55 18.92
CA GLU A 129 28.54 -4.89 20.13
C GLU A 129 27.63 -5.13 21.35
N LYS A 130 26.33 -5.21 21.13
CA LYS A 130 25.33 -5.47 22.18
C LYS A 130 25.02 -6.96 22.37
N ASN A 131 25.68 -7.83 21.62
CA ASN A 131 25.44 -9.28 21.62
C ASN A 131 23.96 -9.66 21.37
N VAL A 132 23.32 -8.97 20.43
CA VAL A 132 21.92 -9.16 20.06
C VAL A 132 21.82 -10.05 18.82
N ASN A 133 21.01 -11.11 18.93
CA ASN A 133 20.68 -12.01 17.83
C ASN A 133 19.35 -11.63 17.17
N PRO A 134 19.37 -10.99 15.98
CA PRO A 134 18.13 -10.55 15.32
C PRO A 134 17.20 -11.68 14.90
N TYR A 135 17.67 -12.93 14.90
CA TYR A 135 16.84 -14.10 14.58
C TYR A 135 16.08 -14.68 15.77
N ALA A 136 16.45 -14.31 17.00
CA ALA A 136 15.89 -14.88 18.21
C ALA A 136 15.39 -13.86 19.23
N ASP A 137 16.07 -12.70 19.32
CA ASP A 137 15.75 -11.72 20.35
C ASP A 137 14.53 -10.88 19.98
N VAL A 138 13.73 -10.59 20.98
CA VAL A 138 12.51 -9.81 20.91
C VAL A 138 12.60 -8.66 21.89
N PHE A 139 12.21 -7.48 21.49
CA PHE A 139 12.23 -6.27 22.31
C PHE A 139 10.83 -5.62 22.33
N THR A 140 10.47 -5.06 23.46
CA THR A 140 9.53 -3.95 23.49
C THR A 140 10.20 -2.67 22.97
N GLY A 141 9.43 -1.66 22.59
CA GLY A 141 10.00 -0.38 22.17
C GLY A 141 10.92 0.24 23.22
N ASP A 142 10.58 0.11 24.50
CA ASP A 142 11.37 0.66 25.61
C ASP A 142 12.67 -0.14 25.84
N GLU A 143 12.62 -1.46 25.80
CA GLU A 143 13.82 -2.31 25.87
C GLU A 143 14.77 -2.07 24.71
N PHE A 144 14.24 -1.85 23.49
CA PHE A 144 15.04 -1.53 22.33
C PHE A 144 15.78 -0.20 22.51
N ARG A 145 15.09 0.85 23.00
CA ARG A 145 15.71 2.13 23.32
C ARG A 145 16.72 2.03 24.47
N ALA A 146 16.43 1.25 25.50
CA ALA A 146 17.37 1.02 26.59
C ALA A 146 18.65 0.35 26.11
N THR A 147 18.57 -0.52 25.10
CA THR A 147 19.70 -1.26 24.53
C THR A 147 20.53 -0.41 23.56
N PHE A 148 19.86 0.32 22.65
CA PHE A 148 20.49 0.99 21.51
C PHE A 148 20.50 2.52 21.60
N GLY A 149 19.80 3.11 22.57
CA GLY A 149 19.67 4.55 22.71
C GLY A 149 18.61 5.17 21.80
N ASP A 150 18.85 6.41 21.37
CA ASP A 150 17.95 7.12 20.43
C ASP A 150 18.13 6.58 19.01
N VAL A 151 17.16 5.81 18.54
CA VAL A 151 17.17 5.13 17.24
C VAL A 151 16.29 5.88 16.26
N ARG A 152 16.88 6.75 15.46
CA ARG A 152 16.21 7.55 14.45
C ARG A 152 16.62 7.15 13.06
N HIS A 153 15.66 7.17 12.15
CA HIS A 153 15.95 6.93 10.73
C HIS A 153 16.93 7.97 10.20
N THR A 154 18.03 7.52 9.60
CA THR A 154 19.19 8.33 9.23
C THR A 154 18.85 9.55 8.36
N PHE A 155 17.93 9.39 7.39
CA PHE A 155 17.57 10.48 6.47
C PHE A 155 16.44 11.36 6.98
N THR A 156 15.45 10.79 7.68
CA THR A 156 14.25 11.52 8.06
C THR A 156 14.27 12.04 9.49
N GLY A 157 15.20 11.55 10.33
CA GLY A 157 15.27 11.84 11.75
C GLY A 157 14.07 11.34 12.55
N VAL A 158 13.20 10.49 11.95
CA VAL A 158 12.01 9.98 12.59
C VAL A 158 12.33 8.80 13.48
N ASP A 159 11.89 8.83 14.73
CA ASP A 159 11.78 7.66 15.58
C ASP A 159 10.54 6.87 15.16
N TYR A 160 10.72 5.77 14.46
CA TYR A 160 9.61 4.95 13.98
C TYR A 160 8.85 4.26 15.10
N ILE A 161 9.49 3.91 16.19
CA ILE A 161 8.82 3.31 17.36
C ILE A 161 7.82 4.32 17.92
N GLU A 162 8.28 5.52 18.22
CA GLU A 162 7.44 6.60 18.73
C GLU A 162 6.35 6.99 17.73
N TYR A 163 6.72 7.04 16.45
CA TYR A 163 5.78 7.38 15.38
C TYR A 163 4.60 6.41 15.32
N TYR A 164 4.86 5.09 15.34
CA TYR A 164 3.79 4.10 15.29
C TYR A 164 3.01 4.05 16.61
N GLN A 165 3.67 4.17 17.75
CA GLN A 165 3.01 4.28 19.05
C GLN A 165 1.99 5.43 19.08
N LYS A 166 2.39 6.62 18.64
CA LYS A 166 1.52 7.80 18.60
C LYS A 166 0.42 7.70 17.54
N THR A 167 0.78 7.24 16.32
CA THR A 167 -0.16 7.16 15.19
C THR A 167 -1.27 6.14 15.44
N GLY A 168 -0.91 4.97 15.95
CA GLY A 168 -1.84 3.88 16.20
C GLY A 168 -2.36 3.81 17.64
N ASN A 169 -1.87 4.66 18.56
CA ASN A 169 -2.12 4.52 20.00
C ASN A 169 -1.91 3.06 20.44
N CYS A 170 -0.78 2.47 20.08
CA CYS A 170 -0.51 1.04 20.18
C CYS A 170 0.78 0.73 20.92
N GLU A 171 0.93 -0.51 21.34
CA GLU A 171 2.21 -1.05 21.81
C GLU A 171 3.06 -1.48 20.60
N VAL A 172 4.37 -1.31 20.69
CA VAL A 172 5.32 -1.72 19.66
C VAL A 172 6.28 -2.76 20.23
N ILE A 173 6.44 -3.85 19.48
CA ILE A 173 7.48 -4.86 19.69
C ILE A 173 8.36 -4.96 18.45
N LEU A 174 9.60 -5.36 18.62
CA LEU A 174 10.55 -5.58 17.54
C LEU A 174 10.96 -7.04 17.52
N ALA A 175 10.67 -7.72 16.42
CA ALA A 175 10.99 -9.13 16.21
C ALA A 175 10.94 -9.46 14.71
N ASN A 176 11.83 -10.37 14.26
CA ASN A 176 11.87 -10.81 12.86
C ASN A 176 11.08 -12.08 12.59
N ASN A 177 10.85 -12.89 13.61
CA ASN A 177 9.94 -14.03 13.50
C ASN A 177 8.48 -13.53 13.64
N PRO A 178 7.64 -13.60 12.60
CA PRO A 178 6.26 -13.10 12.67
C PRO A 178 5.41 -13.84 13.72
N CYS A 179 5.81 -15.05 14.12
CA CYS A 179 5.07 -15.82 15.11
C CYS A 179 5.25 -15.32 16.55
N GLU A 180 6.19 -14.39 16.81
CA GLU A 180 6.39 -13.81 18.13
C GLU A 180 5.14 -13.03 18.61
N ILE A 181 4.41 -12.40 17.70
CA ILE A 181 3.14 -11.72 18.02
C ILE A 181 2.12 -12.64 18.69
N LEU A 182 2.20 -13.96 18.45
CA LEU A 182 1.26 -14.92 19.00
C LEU A 182 1.43 -15.16 20.51
N LYS A 183 2.48 -14.64 21.12
CA LYS A 183 2.65 -14.59 22.58
C LYS A 183 1.71 -13.57 23.23
N TYR A 184 1.26 -12.59 22.45
CA TYR A 184 0.42 -11.47 22.90
C TYR A 184 -1.05 -11.64 22.51
N THR A 185 -1.31 -12.15 21.31
CA THR A 185 -2.67 -12.38 20.79
C THR A 185 -2.71 -13.47 19.74
N LYS A 186 -3.88 -14.08 19.52
CA LYS A 186 -4.12 -15.06 18.46
C LYS A 186 -4.88 -14.48 17.25
N PHE A 187 -5.15 -13.19 17.26
CA PHE A 187 -5.83 -12.43 16.19
C PHE A 187 -4.82 -11.51 15.55
N VAL A 188 -4.55 -11.68 14.25
CA VAL A 188 -3.44 -10.99 13.59
C VAL A 188 -3.89 -10.33 12.30
N ILE A 189 -3.46 -9.09 12.09
CA ILE A 189 -3.45 -8.43 10.79
C ILE A 189 -2.03 -8.56 10.22
N ASN A 190 -1.95 -9.05 9.01
CA ASN A 190 -0.70 -9.23 8.30
C ASN A 190 -0.52 -8.11 7.26
N ALA A 191 0.37 -7.15 7.54
CA ALA A 191 0.73 -6.07 6.63
C ALA A 191 2.03 -6.34 5.85
N ASP A 192 2.50 -7.59 5.84
CA ASP A 192 3.55 -8.03 4.94
C ASP A 192 3.05 -7.95 3.49
N ILE A 193 3.79 -7.27 2.66
CA ILE A 193 3.44 -7.05 1.24
C ILE A 193 4.03 -8.15 0.37
N HIS A 194 5.32 -8.42 0.51
CA HIS A 194 6.07 -9.26 -0.42
C HIS A 194 5.87 -10.75 -0.17
N THR A 195 5.78 -11.17 1.09
CA THR A 195 5.65 -12.59 1.46
C THR A 195 4.39 -12.90 2.25
N ARG A 196 3.33 -12.07 2.08
CA ARG A 196 2.10 -12.13 2.89
C ARG A 196 1.45 -13.52 2.97
N ARG A 197 1.45 -14.29 1.88
CA ARG A 197 0.88 -15.64 1.87
C ARG A 197 1.69 -16.60 2.74
N ARG A 198 3.02 -16.52 2.66
CA ARG A 198 3.93 -17.31 3.49
C ARG A 198 3.78 -16.95 4.96
N THR A 199 3.78 -15.65 5.26
CA THR A 199 3.61 -15.14 6.63
C THR A 199 2.27 -15.54 7.22
N LYS A 200 1.16 -15.39 6.47
CA LYS A 200 -0.18 -15.85 6.88
C LYS A 200 -0.20 -17.34 7.18
N LYS A 201 0.38 -18.16 6.31
CA LYS A 201 0.48 -19.62 6.52
C LYS A 201 1.28 -19.98 7.78
N ALA A 202 2.41 -19.30 7.99
CA ALA A 202 3.24 -19.52 9.19
C ALA A 202 2.48 -19.19 10.48
N LEU A 203 1.78 -18.06 10.54
CA LEU A 203 0.97 -17.65 11.68
C LEU A 203 -0.15 -18.65 11.97
N LEU A 204 -0.89 -19.09 10.95
CA LEU A 204 -1.95 -20.10 11.11
C LEU A 204 -1.40 -21.44 11.63
N ASN A 205 -0.29 -21.92 11.07
CA ASN A 205 0.38 -23.14 11.51
C ASN A 205 0.90 -23.04 12.96
N ALA A 206 1.29 -21.84 13.40
CA ALA A 206 1.75 -21.57 14.76
C ALA A 206 0.59 -21.34 15.77
N GLY A 207 -0.67 -21.50 15.32
CA GLY A 207 -1.85 -21.46 16.19
C GLY A 207 -2.54 -20.11 16.31
N ALA A 208 -2.38 -19.21 15.32
CA ALA A 208 -3.25 -18.04 15.20
C ALA A 208 -4.71 -18.50 14.99
N LYS A 209 -5.65 -17.88 15.70
CA LYS A 209 -7.09 -18.14 15.52
C LYS A 209 -7.64 -17.49 14.25
N LYS A 210 -7.12 -16.31 13.93
CA LYS A 210 -7.54 -15.55 12.74
C LYS A 210 -6.38 -14.68 12.24
N VAL A 211 -6.13 -14.76 10.94
CA VAL A 211 -5.17 -13.90 10.26
C VAL A 211 -5.85 -13.26 9.06
N VAL A 212 -5.87 -11.93 9.03
CA VAL A 212 -6.41 -11.11 7.94
C VAL A 212 -5.26 -10.32 7.33
N SER A 213 -5.05 -10.42 6.02
CA SER A 213 -4.06 -9.63 5.32
C SER A 213 -4.66 -8.31 4.81
N LEU A 214 -3.83 -7.34 4.40
CA LEU A 214 -4.31 -6.02 3.95
C LEU A 214 -5.23 -6.10 2.72
N ASP A 215 -5.03 -7.07 1.86
CA ASP A 215 -5.88 -7.36 0.70
C ASP A 215 -7.28 -7.88 1.09
N GLU A 216 -7.47 -8.29 2.33
CA GLU A 216 -8.76 -8.72 2.86
C GLU A 216 -9.51 -7.62 3.64
N ILE A 217 -8.91 -6.44 3.82
CA ILE A 217 -9.55 -5.27 4.45
C ILE A 217 -10.07 -4.38 3.32
N LEU A 218 -11.37 -4.02 3.35
CA LEU A 218 -12.08 -3.31 2.28
C LEU A 218 -11.99 -4.02 0.92
N ASN A 219 -12.02 -5.34 0.90
CA ASN A 219 -12.23 -6.12 -0.32
C ASN A 219 -13.69 -6.15 -0.81
N LYS A 220 -14.57 -5.55 -0.06
CA LYS A 220 -15.96 -5.19 -0.37
C LYS A 220 -16.26 -3.80 0.16
N SER A 221 -17.28 -3.13 -0.36
CA SER A 221 -17.72 -1.83 0.16
C SER A 221 -18.29 -1.96 1.57
N VAL A 222 -17.84 -1.09 2.47
CA VAL A 222 -18.30 -0.99 3.85
C VAL A 222 -18.78 0.43 4.12
N ASN A 223 -20.03 0.60 4.53
CA ASN A 223 -20.64 1.91 4.79
C ASN A 223 -20.46 2.90 3.61
N GLY A 224 -20.60 2.41 2.37
CA GLY A 224 -20.45 3.23 1.17
C GLY A 224 -19.01 3.60 0.80
N SER A 225 -18.01 2.93 1.39
CA SER A 225 -16.61 3.09 1.00
C SER A 225 -16.36 2.67 -0.44
N GLY A 226 -15.27 3.18 -1.02
CA GLY A 226 -14.59 2.48 -2.08
C GLY A 226 -14.08 1.10 -1.59
N TYR A 227 -13.68 0.27 -2.53
CA TYR A 227 -13.11 -1.05 -2.23
C TYR A 227 -12.26 -1.54 -3.42
N ASN A 228 -11.48 -2.57 -3.20
CA ASN A 228 -10.89 -3.35 -4.27
C ASN A 228 -10.95 -4.83 -3.89
N ALA A 229 -11.62 -5.65 -4.73
CA ALA A 229 -11.88 -7.06 -4.41
C ALA A 229 -10.62 -7.93 -4.33
N GLU A 230 -9.56 -7.55 -5.05
CA GLU A 230 -8.29 -8.29 -5.10
C GLU A 230 -7.26 -7.75 -4.10
N TYR A 231 -7.21 -6.42 -3.92
CA TYR A 231 -6.13 -5.76 -3.17
C TYR A 231 -6.58 -5.11 -1.86
N GLY A 232 -7.89 -4.93 -1.64
CA GLY A 232 -8.37 -4.29 -0.42
C GLY A 232 -7.69 -2.94 -0.16
N VAL A 233 -7.09 -2.77 1.04
CA VAL A 233 -6.27 -1.60 1.37
C VAL A 233 -4.79 -1.76 1.02
N LEU A 234 -4.38 -2.91 0.51
CA LEU A 234 -3.01 -3.13 0.04
C LEU A 234 -2.71 -2.15 -1.09
N GLY A 235 -1.58 -1.45 -1.03
CA GLY A 235 -1.20 -0.43 -2.02
C GLY A 235 -2.03 0.85 -1.99
N SER A 236 -2.88 1.06 -0.97
CA SER A 236 -3.57 2.33 -0.78
C SER A 236 -2.60 3.48 -0.53
N ASN A 237 -2.99 4.68 -0.91
CA ASN A 237 -2.20 5.89 -0.73
C ASN A 237 -2.99 6.94 0.07
N LEU A 238 -2.27 7.80 0.78
CA LEU A 238 -2.84 8.97 1.43
C LEU A 238 -3.60 9.84 0.41
N ALA A 239 -4.84 10.16 0.71
CA ALA A 239 -5.66 11.06 -0.10
C ALA A 239 -5.92 12.39 0.60
N THR A 240 -6.38 12.34 1.85
CA THR A 240 -6.60 13.49 2.74
C THR A 240 -6.15 13.13 4.15
N GLU A 241 -6.36 14.03 5.12
CA GLU A 241 -6.00 13.79 6.52
C GLU A 241 -6.77 12.64 7.18
N ASP A 242 -7.89 12.22 6.58
CA ASP A 242 -8.81 11.21 7.13
C ASP A 242 -9.17 10.10 6.14
N SER A 243 -8.59 10.09 4.93
CA SER A 243 -8.93 9.13 3.90
C SER A 243 -7.75 8.62 3.09
N VAL A 244 -7.93 7.43 2.56
CA VAL A 244 -7.01 6.79 1.61
C VAL A 244 -7.67 6.62 0.25
N LYS A 245 -6.88 6.70 -0.80
CA LYS A 245 -7.24 6.28 -2.14
C LYS A 245 -6.86 4.81 -2.29
N LEU A 246 -7.80 4.01 -2.72
CA LEU A 246 -7.60 2.58 -3.01
C LEU A 246 -7.18 2.37 -4.46
N PHE A 247 -6.76 1.16 -4.81
CA PHE A 247 -6.57 0.79 -6.20
C PHE A 247 -7.88 0.87 -6.97
N PRO A 248 -7.83 1.24 -8.28
CA PRO A 248 -9.02 1.26 -9.11
C PRO A 248 -9.62 -0.14 -9.27
N CYS A 249 -10.94 -0.19 -9.42
CA CYS A 249 -11.65 -1.37 -9.87
C CYS A 249 -11.65 -1.44 -11.40
N ASP A 250 -11.91 -2.64 -11.96
CA ASP A 250 -12.15 -2.85 -13.39
C ASP A 250 -11.11 -2.22 -14.33
N SER A 251 -9.83 -2.26 -13.91
CA SER A 251 -8.74 -1.68 -14.68
C SER A 251 -8.62 -2.27 -16.10
N GLN A 252 -8.86 -3.57 -16.27
CA GLN A 252 -8.84 -4.21 -17.57
C GLN A 252 -9.92 -3.65 -18.48
N LYS A 253 -11.16 -3.49 -17.97
CA LYS A 253 -12.24 -2.89 -18.75
C LYS A 253 -11.89 -1.48 -19.23
N PHE A 254 -11.28 -0.65 -18.38
CA PHE A 254 -10.83 0.70 -18.78
C PHE A 254 -9.79 0.63 -19.92
N VAL A 255 -8.84 -0.29 -19.84
CA VAL A 255 -7.81 -0.49 -20.87
C VAL A 255 -8.44 -0.88 -22.20
N ASP A 256 -9.37 -1.85 -22.18
CA ASP A 256 -10.06 -2.34 -23.37
C ASP A 256 -10.93 -1.23 -24.02
N ASP A 257 -11.68 -0.50 -23.20
CA ASP A 257 -12.54 0.62 -23.67
C ASP A 257 -11.69 1.75 -24.27
N LEU A 258 -10.57 2.11 -23.64
CA LEU A 258 -9.66 3.16 -24.14
C LEU A 258 -9.01 2.75 -25.47
N GLN A 259 -8.58 1.51 -25.58
CA GLN A 259 -7.99 0.97 -26.81
C GLN A 259 -9.03 0.99 -27.96
N ALA A 260 -10.25 0.58 -27.67
CA ALA A 260 -11.34 0.60 -28.65
C ALA A 260 -11.68 2.04 -29.10
N GLU A 261 -11.75 2.99 -28.17
CA GLU A 261 -12.06 4.39 -28.48
C GLU A 261 -10.92 5.06 -29.29
N LEU A 262 -9.66 4.81 -28.96
CA LEU A 262 -8.51 5.33 -29.72
C LEU A 262 -8.48 4.73 -31.13
N LYS A 263 -8.74 3.42 -31.29
CA LYS A 263 -8.84 2.78 -32.61
C LYS A 263 -9.94 3.37 -33.46
N LYS A 264 -11.11 3.62 -32.88
CA LYS A 264 -12.25 4.27 -33.56
C LYS A 264 -11.90 5.67 -34.08
N ARG A 265 -11.14 6.46 -33.29
CA ARG A 265 -10.79 7.84 -33.64
C ARG A 265 -9.64 7.97 -34.63
N THR A 266 -8.68 7.07 -34.55
CA THR A 266 -7.39 7.21 -35.26
C THR A 266 -7.16 6.15 -36.35
N GLY A 267 -7.93 5.08 -36.30
CA GLY A 267 -7.70 3.89 -37.15
C GLY A 267 -6.49 3.06 -36.74
N LYS A 268 -5.77 3.47 -35.68
CA LYS A 268 -4.56 2.81 -35.19
C LYS A 268 -4.85 1.88 -34.04
N THR A 269 -4.13 0.77 -33.98
CA THR A 269 -4.17 -0.16 -32.84
C THR A 269 -3.00 0.18 -31.91
N VAL A 270 -3.30 0.99 -30.90
CA VAL A 270 -2.36 1.35 -29.83
C VAL A 270 -2.53 0.40 -28.65
N GLU A 271 -1.48 0.20 -27.88
CA GLU A 271 -1.54 -0.53 -26.61
C GLU A 271 -1.89 0.44 -25.49
N CYS A 272 -2.82 0.03 -24.62
CA CYS A 272 -3.18 0.82 -23.45
C CYS A 272 -2.78 0.11 -22.18
N MET A 273 -2.35 0.87 -21.17
CA MET A 273 -1.94 0.28 -19.89
C MET A 273 -2.28 1.19 -18.71
N ILE A 274 -2.55 0.55 -17.58
CA ILE A 274 -2.56 1.20 -16.27
C ILE A 274 -1.23 0.89 -15.58
N TYR A 275 -0.60 1.90 -15.00
CA TYR A 275 0.63 1.74 -14.24
C TYR A 275 0.63 2.55 -12.95
N GLY A 276 1.44 2.13 -12.00
CA GLY A 276 1.64 2.77 -10.70
C GLY A 276 2.62 1.98 -9.86
N ASP A 277 2.99 2.51 -8.71
CA ASP A 277 3.80 1.80 -7.70
C ASP A 277 2.90 0.92 -6.81
N GLY A 278 2.02 0.18 -7.45
CA GLY A 278 0.99 -0.63 -6.85
C GLY A 278 1.45 -1.75 -5.94
N ALA A 279 0.51 -2.59 -5.52
CA ALA A 279 0.81 -3.82 -4.81
C ALA A 279 1.61 -4.75 -5.71
N PHE A 280 2.67 -5.34 -5.16
CA PHE A 280 3.43 -6.36 -5.87
C PHE A 280 2.62 -7.66 -5.89
N LYS A 281 2.59 -8.33 -7.04
CA LYS A 281 2.15 -9.72 -7.08
C LYS A 281 3.25 -10.59 -6.48
N ASP A 282 2.84 -11.52 -5.64
CA ASP A 282 3.70 -12.59 -5.13
C ASP A 282 4.03 -13.58 -6.25
#